data_a527065faf69974cb73954c3db15f065
#
_entry.id   a527065faf69974cb73954c3db15f065
#
_cell.length_a   1.000
_cell.length_b   1.000
_cell.length_c   1.000
_cell.angle_alpha   90.00
_cell.angle_beta   90.00
_cell.angle_gamma   90.00
#
_symmetry.space_group_name_H-M   'P 1'
#
loop_
_entity.id
_entity.type
_entity.pdbx_description
1 polymer ?
#
loop_
_entity_poly.entity_id
_entity_poly.type
_entity_poly.pdbx_seq_one_letter_code
_entity_poly.pdbx_strand_id
1 'polypeptide(L)'
;MDGRVERGHIALLGDSILDNGGYTSGGPDVISQLREMLPRSWRASLLAVDGSMIADLPDQLVKLPSDTSHLVITIGGNDVLASMELMRSPARSVADALLKLGDRAGRFERAYRTMIGRVRRLGLTTTVCTIYNGNLSRDEAAVARVGLTAFNDVILRVAFEASFRVIDLRLVCSEPSDYANRIEPSSAGGEKIARAILASLELTRRPMEHSKVYS
;
A
#
# COMPACT_ATOMS: atom_id res chain seq x y z
N MET A 1 31.33 12.75 -16.76
CA MET A 1 30.13 12.11 -16.17
C MET A 1 29.16 13.24 -15.85
N ASP A 2 28.12 13.34 -16.66
CA ASP A 2 27.16 14.44 -16.60
C ASP A 2 26.34 14.28 -15.32
N GLY A 3 26.59 15.13 -14.32
CA GLY A 3 25.91 15.13 -13.04
C GLY A 3 24.49 15.72 -13.16
N ARG A 4 23.65 15.15 -14.00
CA ARG A 4 22.23 15.50 -14.03
C ARG A 4 21.64 15.12 -12.68
N VAL A 5 21.30 16.10 -11.89
CA VAL A 5 20.50 15.91 -10.69
C VAL A 5 19.17 15.34 -11.13
N GLU A 6 18.92 14.06 -10.80
CA GLU A 6 17.68 13.37 -11.14
C GLU A 6 16.51 14.13 -10.50
N ARG A 7 15.54 14.50 -11.32
CA ARG A 7 14.33 15.18 -10.88
C ARG A 7 13.17 14.22 -10.93
N GLY A 8 12.28 14.28 -9.97
CA GLY A 8 11.12 13.42 -9.94
C GLY A 8 9.93 14.04 -9.22
N HIS A 9 8.76 13.54 -9.57
CA HIS A 9 7.51 13.87 -8.90
C HIS A 9 6.79 12.58 -8.55
N ILE A 10 6.60 12.35 -7.25
CA ILE A 10 5.92 11.18 -6.71
C ILE A 10 4.46 11.54 -6.46
N ALA A 11 3.53 10.74 -6.95
CA ALA A 11 2.13 10.82 -6.56
C ALA A 11 1.79 9.64 -5.63
N LEU A 12 1.27 9.97 -4.46
CA LEU A 12 0.77 9.02 -3.48
C LEU A 12 -0.73 8.82 -3.71
N LEU A 13 -1.14 7.59 -4.01
CA LEU A 13 -2.51 7.22 -4.30
C LEU A 13 -2.97 6.11 -3.35
N GLY A 14 -4.24 6.07 -3.07
CA GLY A 14 -4.84 5.00 -2.25
C GLY A 14 -5.70 5.54 -1.13
N ASP A 15 -5.47 5.04 0.07
CA ASP A 15 -6.34 5.16 1.24
C ASP A 15 -5.65 5.87 2.43
N SER A 16 -6.22 5.69 3.63
CA SER A 16 -5.74 6.25 4.90
C SER A 16 -4.31 5.87 5.27
N ILE A 17 -3.72 4.84 4.67
CA ILE A 17 -2.32 4.49 4.91
C ILE A 17 -1.39 5.63 4.49
N LEU A 18 -1.71 6.32 3.39
CA LEU A 18 -0.95 7.48 2.90
C LEU A 18 -1.60 8.80 3.29
N ASP A 19 -2.93 8.85 3.38
CA ASP A 19 -3.71 10.01 3.86
C ASP A 19 -4.00 9.87 5.36
N ASN A 20 -2.94 9.80 6.17
CA ASN A 20 -3.04 9.54 7.60
C ASN A 20 -3.09 10.78 8.49
N GLY A 21 -3.24 11.97 7.93
CA GLY A 21 -3.20 13.23 8.68
C GLY A 21 -4.18 13.31 9.85
N GLY A 22 -5.35 12.70 9.71
CA GLY A 22 -6.37 12.60 10.77
C GLY A 22 -5.98 11.72 11.96
N TYR A 23 -4.92 10.91 11.83
CA TYR A 23 -4.55 9.89 12.82
C TYR A 23 -3.21 10.17 13.54
N THR A 24 -2.54 11.28 13.24
CA THR A 24 -1.18 11.57 13.74
C THR A 24 -1.15 12.26 15.10
N SER A 25 -2.31 12.60 15.68
CA SER A 25 -2.41 13.37 16.94
C SER A 25 -1.62 14.68 16.91
N GLY A 26 -1.59 15.35 15.74
CA GLY A 26 -0.87 16.62 15.53
C GLY A 26 0.61 16.46 15.13
N GLY A 27 1.11 15.23 15.06
CA GLY A 27 2.42 14.95 14.46
C GLY A 27 2.39 15.01 12.93
N PRO A 28 3.55 14.92 12.25
CA PRO A 28 3.60 14.93 10.80
C PRO A 28 3.00 13.64 10.21
N ASP A 29 2.30 13.80 9.09
CA ASP A 29 1.75 12.71 8.29
C ASP A 29 2.78 12.13 7.30
N VAL A 30 2.42 11.06 6.61
CA VAL A 30 3.30 10.37 5.63
C VAL A 30 3.80 11.34 4.58
N ILE A 31 2.93 12.17 4.01
CA ILE A 31 3.33 13.06 2.91
C ILE A 31 4.27 14.17 3.38
N SER A 32 4.07 14.74 4.56
CA SER A 32 4.94 15.76 5.15
C SER A 32 6.32 15.20 5.43
N GLN A 33 6.38 14.02 6.06
CA GLN A 33 7.64 13.34 6.36
C GLN A 33 8.39 12.94 5.08
N LEU A 34 7.67 12.44 4.07
CA LEU A 34 8.29 12.12 2.78
C LEU A 34 8.89 13.38 2.13
N ARG A 35 8.17 14.50 2.14
CA ARG A 35 8.67 15.77 1.58
C ARG A 35 9.93 16.27 2.27
N GLU A 36 10.04 16.10 3.59
CA GLU A 36 11.23 16.45 4.34
C GLU A 36 12.45 15.60 3.98
N MET A 37 12.23 14.33 3.66
CA MET A 37 13.30 13.38 3.33
C MET A 37 13.76 13.45 1.87
N LEU A 38 12.92 14.01 0.98
CA LEU A 38 13.21 14.06 -0.46
C LEU A 38 14.33 15.07 -0.78
N PRO A 39 15.20 14.77 -1.77
CA PRO A 39 16.12 15.76 -2.32
C PRO A 39 15.35 16.97 -2.88
N ARG A 40 15.96 18.16 -2.86
CA ARG A 40 15.34 19.40 -3.36
C ARG A 40 14.84 19.35 -4.80
N SER A 41 15.38 18.45 -5.62
CA SER A 41 14.96 18.24 -7.02
C SER A 41 13.75 17.32 -7.15
N TRP A 42 13.27 16.73 -6.05
CA TRP A 42 12.11 15.86 -5.99
C TRP A 42 10.95 16.53 -5.24
N ARG A 43 9.75 16.15 -5.60
CA ARG A 43 8.53 16.58 -4.91
C ARG A 43 7.53 15.44 -4.80
N ALA A 44 6.58 15.57 -3.89
CA ALA A 44 5.54 14.59 -3.67
C ALA A 44 4.16 15.26 -3.57
N SER A 45 3.16 14.66 -4.19
CA SER A 45 1.73 15.02 -4.12
C SER A 45 0.94 13.90 -3.46
N LEU A 46 0.03 14.27 -2.56
CA LEU A 46 -0.93 13.37 -1.95
C LEU A 46 -2.23 13.44 -2.77
N LEU A 47 -2.62 12.32 -3.34
CA LEU A 47 -3.90 12.11 -4.05
C LEU A 47 -4.71 11.00 -3.39
N ALA A 48 -4.09 10.23 -2.49
CA ALA A 48 -4.79 9.28 -1.64
C ALA A 48 -5.88 9.98 -0.82
N VAL A 49 -6.96 9.29 -0.56
CA VAL A 49 -8.09 9.78 0.24
C VAL A 49 -8.46 8.71 1.25
N ASP A 50 -8.56 9.11 2.52
CA ASP A 50 -8.99 8.24 3.60
C ASP A 50 -10.32 7.53 3.24
N GLY A 51 -10.42 6.24 3.55
CA GLY A 51 -11.59 5.42 3.26
C GLY A 51 -11.69 4.89 1.82
N SER A 52 -10.80 5.29 0.90
CA SER A 52 -10.88 4.85 -0.51
C SER A 52 -10.77 3.34 -0.67
N MET A 53 -11.50 2.82 -1.62
CA MET A 53 -11.49 1.43 -2.09
C MET A 53 -10.84 1.35 -3.48
N ILE A 54 -10.60 0.14 -3.98
CA ILE A 54 -10.04 -0.10 -5.33
C ILE A 54 -10.86 0.64 -6.42
N ALA A 55 -12.18 0.73 -6.24
CA ALA A 55 -13.07 1.39 -7.17
C ALA A 55 -12.86 2.91 -7.28
N ASP A 56 -12.28 3.55 -6.26
CA ASP A 56 -12.10 5.01 -6.19
C ASP A 56 -10.77 5.46 -6.82
N LEU A 57 -9.83 4.53 -7.04
CA LEU A 57 -8.51 4.87 -7.58
C LEU A 57 -8.55 5.56 -8.95
N PRO A 58 -9.47 5.24 -9.88
CA PRO A 58 -9.59 5.97 -11.15
C PRO A 58 -9.75 7.47 -10.98
N ASP A 59 -10.51 7.92 -9.98
CA ASP A 59 -10.76 9.35 -9.72
C ASP A 59 -9.52 10.05 -9.16
N GLN A 60 -8.65 9.31 -8.48
CA GLN A 60 -7.34 9.81 -8.05
C GLN A 60 -6.38 9.90 -9.24
N LEU A 61 -6.39 8.91 -10.14
CA LEU A 61 -5.54 8.89 -11.35
C LEU A 61 -5.82 10.07 -12.29
N VAL A 62 -7.06 10.52 -12.38
CA VAL A 62 -7.42 11.70 -13.21
C VAL A 62 -6.78 12.99 -12.69
N LYS A 63 -6.45 13.04 -11.39
CA LYS A 63 -5.83 14.21 -10.72
C LYS A 63 -4.30 14.21 -10.76
N LEU A 64 -3.68 13.25 -11.45
CA LEU A 64 -2.22 13.17 -11.54
C LEU A 64 -1.62 14.44 -12.13
N PRO A 65 -0.64 15.08 -11.47
CA PRO A 65 0.14 16.13 -12.09
C PRO A 65 0.81 15.64 -13.37
N SER A 66 0.86 16.49 -14.40
CA SER A 66 1.37 16.14 -15.72
C SER A 66 2.85 15.76 -15.75
N ASP A 67 3.61 16.15 -14.73
CA ASP A 67 5.02 15.86 -14.54
C ASP A 67 5.28 14.71 -13.56
N THR A 68 4.24 13.96 -13.17
CA THR A 68 4.40 12.77 -12.33
C THR A 68 5.31 11.75 -13.02
N SER A 69 6.31 11.28 -12.30
CA SER A 69 7.26 10.28 -12.76
C SER A 69 7.15 8.95 -12.00
N HIS A 70 6.64 9.01 -10.77
CA HIS A 70 6.54 7.85 -9.88
C HIS A 70 5.18 7.80 -9.19
N LEU A 71 4.65 6.58 -9.08
CA LEU A 71 3.42 6.29 -8.33
C LEU A 71 3.75 5.41 -7.12
N VAL A 72 3.14 5.72 -5.98
CA VAL A 72 3.09 4.83 -4.82
C VAL A 72 1.63 4.60 -4.49
N ILE A 73 1.23 3.35 -4.39
CA ILE A 73 -0.18 2.97 -4.27
C ILE A 73 -0.39 2.07 -3.05
N THR A 74 -1.23 2.52 -2.13
CA THR A 74 -1.78 1.71 -1.03
C THR A 74 -3.28 1.61 -1.24
N ILE A 75 -3.78 0.46 -1.58
CA ILE A 75 -5.22 0.29 -1.81
C ILE A 75 -5.64 -1.16 -1.58
N GLY A 76 -6.86 -1.34 -1.11
CA GLY A 76 -7.45 -2.65 -0.91
C GLY A 76 -7.70 -2.99 0.56
N GLY A 77 -7.15 -2.23 1.51
CA GLY A 77 -7.43 -2.40 2.93
C GLY A 77 -8.93 -2.27 3.23
N ASN A 78 -9.58 -1.24 2.72
CA ASN A 78 -11.01 -1.00 2.90
C ASN A 78 -11.88 -2.05 2.18
N ASP A 79 -11.46 -2.59 1.04
CA ASP A 79 -12.13 -3.69 0.36
C ASP A 79 -12.12 -4.97 1.22
N VAL A 80 -11.00 -5.23 1.91
CA VAL A 80 -10.89 -6.35 2.85
C VAL A 80 -11.76 -6.10 4.09
N LEU A 81 -11.73 -4.89 4.66
CA LEU A 81 -12.57 -4.50 5.80
C LEU A 81 -14.06 -4.67 5.47
N ALA A 82 -14.51 -4.27 4.30
CA ALA A 82 -15.87 -4.50 3.82
C ALA A 82 -16.24 -5.99 3.73
N SER A 83 -15.23 -6.88 3.69
CA SER A 83 -15.43 -8.33 3.69
C SER A 83 -15.42 -8.97 5.09
N MET A 84 -15.26 -8.18 6.17
CA MET A 84 -15.14 -8.69 7.55
C MET A 84 -16.38 -9.42 8.06
N GLU A 85 -17.56 -9.17 7.50
CA GLU A 85 -18.79 -9.93 7.82
C GLU A 85 -18.62 -11.44 7.53
N LEU A 86 -17.77 -11.80 6.56
CA LEU A 86 -17.44 -13.18 6.26
C LEU A 86 -16.87 -13.90 7.49
N MET A 87 -16.05 -13.23 8.29
CA MET A 87 -15.41 -13.81 9.49
C MET A 87 -16.42 -14.19 10.58
N ARG A 88 -17.64 -13.63 10.52
CA ARG A 88 -18.73 -13.93 11.43
C ARG A 88 -19.77 -14.88 10.83
N SER A 89 -19.63 -15.22 9.54
CA SER A 89 -20.57 -16.10 8.86
C SER A 89 -20.36 -17.56 9.31
N PRO A 90 -21.43 -18.34 9.49
CA PRO A 90 -21.31 -19.75 9.86
C PRO A 90 -20.62 -20.53 8.74
N ALA A 91 -19.75 -21.47 9.11
CA ALA A 91 -19.10 -22.41 8.19
C ALA A 91 -19.38 -23.85 8.63
N ARG A 92 -19.79 -24.71 7.69
CA ARG A 92 -20.10 -26.12 7.94
C ARG A 92 -18.85 -26.99 8.09
N SER A 93 -17.73 -26.53 7.55
CA SER A 93 -16.42 -27.18 7.61
C SER A 93 -15.31 -26.18 7.34
N VAL A 94 -14.06 -26.57 7.61
CA VAL A 94 -12.88 -25.79 7.22
C VAL A 94 -12.86 -25.55 5.72
N ALA A 95 -13.19 -26.55 4.91
CA ALA A 95 -13.27 -26.41 3.46
C ALA A 95 -14.30 -25.36 3.03
N ASP A 96 -15.49 -25.34 3.66
CA ASP A 96 -16.53 -24.32 3.39
C ASP A 96 -16.03 -22.91 3.73
N ALA A 97 -15.32 -22.74 4.86
CA ALA A 97 -14.72 -21.45 5.23
C ALA A 97 -13.66 -20.99 4.20
N LEU A 98 -12.79 -21.90 3.76
CA LEU A 98 -11.76 -21.61 2.77
C LEU A 98 -12.34 -21.26 1.40
N LEU A 99 -13.40 -21.95 0.97
CA LEU A 99 -14.10 -21.64 -0.28
C LEU A 99 -14.70 -20.23 -0.24
N LYS A 100 -15.33 -19.84 0.87
CA LYS A 100 -15.87 -18.49 1.06
C LYS A 100 -14.79 -17.41 1.03
N LEU A 101 -13.65 -17.67 1.67
CA LEU A 101 -12.49 -16.78 1.61
C LEU A 101 -11.94 -16.67 0.18
N GLY A 102 -11.82 -17.80 -0.51
CA GLY A 102 -11.37 -17.88 -1.92
C GLY A 102 -12.28 -17.07 -2.86
N ASP A 103 -13.61 -17.16 -2.69
CA ASP A 103 -14.56 -16.36 -3.48
C ASP A 103 -14.37 -14.85 -3.27
N ARG A 104 -14.08 -14.41 -2.04
CA ARG A 104 -13.80 -13.00 -1.74
C ARG A 104 -12.47 -12.55 -2.34
N ALA A 105 -11.43 -13.36 -2.17
CA ALA A 105 -10.11 -13.09 -2.78
C ALA A 105 -10.20 -13.03 -4.31
N GLY A 106 -10.99 -13.91 -4.94
CA GLY A 106 -11.21 -13.89 -6.38
C GLY A 106 -11.95 -12.66 -6.89
N ARG A 107 -12.90 -12.10 -6.12
CA ARG A 107 -13.55 -10.81 -6.45
C ARG A 107 -12.56 -9.66 -6.33
N PHE A 108 -11.81 -9.63 -5.24
CA PHE A 108 -10.74 -8.67 -5.02
C PHE A 108 -9.71 -8.72 -6.16
N GLU A 109 -9.26 -9.91 -6.56
CA GLU A 109 -8.30 -10.08 -7.65
C GLU A 109 -8.79 -9.48 -8.95
N ARG A 110 -10.04 -9.72 -9.34
CA ARG A 110 -10.60 -9.13 -10.56
C ARG A 110 -10.60 -7.60 -10.54
N ALA A 111 -11.00 -7.01 -9.41
CA ALA A 111 -11.00 -5.56 -9.25
C ALA A 111 -9.57 -5.01 -9.27
N TYR A 112 -8.67 -5.63 -8.51
CA TYR A 112 -7.27 -5.22 -8.40
C TYR A 112 -6.54 -5.33 -9.74
N ARG A 113 -6.71 -6.42 -10.49
CA ARG A 113 -6.15 -6.58 -11.85
C ARG A 113 -6.64 -5.51 -12.83
N THR A 114 -7.93 -5.19 -12.77
CA THR A 114 -8.51 -4.12 -13.62
C THR A 114 -7.86 -2.78 -13.32
N MET A 115 -7.69 -2.46 -12.05
CA MET A 115 -7.06 -1.23 -11.58
C MET A 115 -5.57 -1.18 -11.97
N ILE A 116 -4.78 -2.22 -11.67
CA ILE A 116 -3.36 -2.30 -12.04
C ILE A 116 -3.17 -2.22 -13.55
N GLY A 117 -4.06 -2.82 -14.33
CA GLY A 117 -4.05 -2.69 -15.79
C GLY A 117 -4.19 -1.24 -16.27
N ARG A 118 -4.95 -0.39 -15.57
CA ARG A 118 -5.03 1.05 -15.85
C ARG A 118 -3.74 1.77 -15.49
N VAL A 119 -3.20 1.50 -14.30
CA VAL A 119 -1.93 2.08 -13.83
C VAL A 119 -0.78 1.73 -14.77
N ARG A 120 -0.68 0.46 -15.18
CA ARG A 120 0.38 -0.01 -16.09
C ARG A 120 0.40 0.74 -17.43
N ARG A 121 -0.77 1.12 -17.94
CA ARG A 121 -0.87 1.87 -19.21
C ARG A 121 -0.29 3.29 -19.14
N LEU A 122 -0.09 3.84 -17.94
CA LEU A 122 0.55 5.15 -17.76
C LEU A 122 2.06 5.10 -18.02
N GLY A 123 2.69 3.93 -17.97
CA GLY A 123 4.13 3.77 -18.19
C GLY A 123 5.01 4.43 -17.12
N LEU A 124 4.45 4.75 -15.95
CA LEU A 124 5.18 5.39 -14.86
C LEU A 124 5.85 4.34 -13.95
N THR A 125 6.98 4.70 -13.37
CA THR A 125 7.59 3.88 -12.32
C THR A 125 6.59 3.73 -11.17
N THR A 126 6.20 2.51 -10.87
CA THR A 126 5.13 2.25 -9.90
C THR A 126 5.61 1.33 -8.78
N THR A 127 5.29 1.71 -7.55
CA THR A 127 5.43 0.91 -6.34
C THR A 127 4.04 0.67 -5.75
N VAL A 128 3.72 -0.58 -5.44
CA VAL A 128 2.50 -0.93 -4.71
C VAL A 128 2.84 -1.43 -3.32
N CYS A 129 1.91 -1.29 -2.39
CA CYS A 129 2.10 -1.75 -1.01
C CYS A 129 1.19 -2.94 -0.70
N THR A 130 1.66 -3.86 0.14
CA THR A 130 0.80 -4.87 0.75
C THR A 130 -0.08 -4.25 1.85
N ILE A 131 -1.12 -4.99 2.28
CA ILE A 131 -1.92 -4.64 3.44
C ILE A 131 -1.21 -5.16 4.69
N TYR A 132 -0.97 -4.31 5.69
CA TYR A 132 -0.36 -4.68 6.96
C TYR A 132 -1.34 -5.40 7.90
N ASN A 133 -0.82 -5.94 9.01
CA ASN A 133 -1.62 -6.76 9.93
C ASN A 133 -2.51 -5.96 10.91
N GLY A 134 -2.23 -4.67 11.12
CA GLY A 134 -2.89 -3.84 12.13
C GLY A 134 -2.43 -4.13 13.56
N ASN A 135 -2.91 -3.32 14.51
CA ASN A 135 -2.72 -3.47 15.95
C ASN A 135 -3.98 -4.08 16.59
N LEU A 136 -4.23 -5.35 16.30
CA LEU A 136 -5.41 -6.08 16.71
C LEU A 136 -5.15 -6.86 18.01
N SER A 137 -6.22 -7.23 18.74
CA SER A 137 -6.10 -8.18 19.85
C SER A 137 -5.54 -9.52 19.38
N ARG A 138 -4.94 -10.30 20.29
CA ARG A 138 -4.26 -11.56 19.96
C ARG A 138 -5.09 -12.49 19.07
N ASP A 139 -6.34 -12.72 19.43
CA ASP A 139 -7.21 -13.66 18.73
C ASP A 139 -7.66 -13.12 17.36
N GLU A 140 -8.01 -11.82 17.31
CA GLU A 140 -8.35 -11.14 16.06
C GLU A 140 -7.15 -11.09 15.11
N ALA A 141 -5.94 -10.80 15.63
CA ALA A 141 -4.71 -10.78 14.84
C ALA A 141 -4.41 -12.16 14.21
N ALA A 142 -4.64 -13.25 14.93
CA ALA A 142 -4.43 -14.59 14.40
C ALA A 142 -5.35 -14.87 13.19
N VAL A 143 -6.62 -14.54 13.30
CA VAL A 143 -7.62 -14.73 12.21
C VAL A 143 -7.34 -13.76 11.05
N ALA A 144 -7.15 -12.47 11.36
CA ALA A 144 -6.88 -11.44 10.35
C ALA A 144 -5.63 -11.76 9.52
N ARG A 145 -4.56 -12.20 10.16
CA ARG A 145 -3.30 -12.56 9.49
C ARG A 145 -3.50 -13.68 8.45
N VAL A 146 -4.28 -14.71 8.80
CA VAL A 146 -4.61 -15.79 7.86
C VAL A 146 -5.47 -15.26 6.71
N GLY A 147 -6.51 -14.49 7.01
CA GLY A 147 -7.37 -13.89 5.99
C GLY A 147 -6.60 -12.96 5.04
N LEU A 148 -5.76 -12.08 5.58
CA LEU A 148 -4.95 -11.14 4.79
C LEU A 148 -3.95 -11.84 3.87
N THR A 149 -3.51 -13.07 4.20
CA THR A 149 -2.60 -13.84 3.32
C THR A 149 -3.21 -14.01 1.93
N ALA A 150 -4.50 -14.30 1.83
CA ALA A 150 -5.16 -14.50 0.54
C ALA A 150 -5.22 -13.22 -0.32
N PHE A 151 -5.43 -12.06 0.31
CA PHE A 151 -5.48 -10.78 -0.39
C PHE A 151 -4.08 -10.25 -0.74
N ASN A 152 -3.13 -10.38 0.19
CA ASN A 152 -1.74 -10.01 -0.06
C ASN A 152 -1.08 -10.88 -1.13
N ASP A 153 -1.44 -12.16 -1.22
CA ASP A 153 -1.01 -13.02 -2.33
C ASP A 153 -1.46 -12.43 -3.68
N VAL A 154 -2.70 -11.98 -3.79
CA VAL A 154 -3.20 -11.32 -5.00
C VAL A 154 -2.39 -10.06 -5.32
N ILE A 155 -2.17 -9.18 -4.34
CA ILE A 155 -1.39 -7.95 -4.52
C ILE A 155 0.01 -8.29 -5.05
N LEU A 156 0.70 -9.23 -4.41
CA LEU A 156 2.05 -9.61 -4.78
C LEU A 156 2.12 -10.22 -6.19
N ARG A 157 1.25 -11.20 -6.50
CA ARG A 157 1.23 -11.84 -7.82
C ARG A 157 0.98 -10.81 -8.93
N VAL A 158 -0.04 -9.97 -8.76
CA VAL A 158 -0.40 -8.97 -9.76
C VAL A 158 0.69 -7.90 -9.91
N ALA A 159 1.36 -7.51 -8.82
CA ALA A 159 2.49 -6.60 -8.86
C ALA A 159 3.68 -7.19 -9.64
N PHE A 160 4.02 -8.45 -9.38
CA PHE A 160 5.12 -9.15 -10.08
C PHE A 160 4.83 -9.31 -11.57
N GLU A 161 3.63 -9.72 -11.94
CA GLU A 161 3.19 -9.80 -13.35
C GLU A 161 3.23 -8.44 -14.07
N ALA A 162 2.98 -7.36 -13.32
CA ALA A 162 3.06 -6.00 -13.86
C ALA A 162 4.50 -5.42 -13.85
N SER A 163 5.47 -6.13 -13.26
CA SER A 163 6.85 -5.68 -13.02
C SER A 163 6.90 -4.41 -12.15
N PHE A 164 6.00 -4.29 -11.19
CA PHE A 164 5.97 -3.20 -10.23
C PHE A 164 6.85 -3.50 -9.02
N ARG A 165 7.37 -2.44 -8.40
CA ARG A 165 8.05 -2.53 -7.11
C ARG A 165 7.03 -2.79 -6.01
N VAL A 166 7.48 -3.45 -4.95
CA VAL A 166 6.60 -3.76 -3.80
C VAL A 166 7.24 -3.29 -2.50
N ILE A 167 6.45 -2.59 -1.70
CA ILE A 167 6.74 -2.35 -0.28
C ILE A 167 5.85 -3.30 0.52
N ASP A 168 6.47 -4.21 1.25
CA ASP A 168 5.73 -5.09 2.15
C ASP A 168 5.50 -4.40 3.50
N LEU A 169 4.35 -3.74 3.65
CA LEU A 169 4.00 -3.00 4.86
C LEU A 169 3.89 -3.88 6.11
N ARG A 170 3.76 -5.18 5.97
CA ARG A 170 3.78 -6.12 7.11
C ARG A 170 5.14 -6.15 7.81
N LEU A 171 6.21 -5.80 7.06
CA LEU A 171 7.58 -5.70 7.58
C LEU A 171 7.93 -4.27 8.03
N VAL A 172 7.22 -3.27 7.51
CA VAL A 172 7.43 -1.85 7.82
C VAL A 172 6.70 -1.46 9.11
N CYS A 173 5.41 -1.80 9.21
CA CYS A 173 4.55 -1.50 10.36
C CYS A 173 4.32 -2.77 11.19
N SER A 174 5.29 -3.10 12.04
CA SER A 174 5.31 -4.33 12.84
C SER A 174 5.09 -4.12 14.34
N GLU A 175 5.21 -2.88 14.82
CA GLU A 175 5.15 -2.54 16.23
C GLU A 175 3.81 -1.88 16.60
N PRO A 176 3.30 -2.04 17.82
CA PRO A 176 2.08 -1.37 18.26
C PRO A 176 2.12 0.16 18.13
N SER A 177 3.30 0.77 18.33
CA SER A 177 3.52 2.22 18.20
C SER A 177 3.37 2.75 16.77
N ASP A 178 3.42 1.86 15.77
CA ASP A 178 3.24 2.23 14.37
C ASP A 178 1.78 2.59 14.06
N TYR A 179 0.87 2.30 14.98
CA TYR A 179 -0.56 2.47 14.80
C TYR A 179 -1.14 3.50 15.77
N ALA A 180 -1.97 4.39 15.27
CA ALA A 180 -2.75 5.35 16.06
C ALA A 180 -3.97 4.69 16.71
N ASN A 181 -4.49 3.66 16.08
CA ASN A 181 -5.61 2.83 16.55
C ASN A 181 -5.41 1.39 16.07
N ARG A 182 -6.50 0.66 15.80
CA ARG A 182 -6.43 -0.75 15.39
C ARG A 182 -5.86 -0.96 13.98
N ILE A 183 -6.03 0.01 13.09
CA ILE A 183 -5.72 -0.15 11.66
C ILE A 183 -5.06 1.06 11.01
N GLU A 184 -5.05 2.22 11.65
CA GLU A 184 -4.52 3.44 11.04
C GLU A 184 -3.07 3.70 11.48
N PRO A 185 -2.19 4.16 10.58
CA PRO A 185 -0.82 4.44 10.96
C PRO A 185 -0.73 5.71 11.80
N SER A 186 0.04 5.64 12.87
CA SER A 186 0.44 6.79 13.66
C SER A 186 1.46 7.65 12.90
N SER A 187 1.89 8.78 13.48
CA SER A 187 3.00 9.55 12.95
C SER A 187 4.30 8.73 12.90
N ALA A 188 4.56 7.87 13.90
CA ALA A 188 5.73 6.98 13.91
C ALA A 188 5.66 5.91 12.80
N GLY A 189 4.49 5.28 12.61
CA GLY A 189 4.27 4.37 11.49
C GLY A 189 4.38 5.07 10.14
N GLY A 190 3.86 6.30 10.05
CA GLY A 190 3.99 7.15 8.87
C GLY A 190 5.43 7.46 8.49
N GLU A 191 6.31 7.68 9.49
CA GLU A 191 7.75 7.86 9.25
C GLU A 191 8.39 6.62 8.62
N LYS A 192 8.07 5.44 9.13
CA LYS A 192 8.58 4.17 8.57
C LYS A 192 8.08 3.96 7.13
N ILE A 193 6.81 4.27 6.86
CA ILE A 193 6.22 4.21 5.52
C ILE A 193 6.94 5.19 4.58
N ALA A 194 7.14 6.45 4.98
CA ALA A 194 7.85 7.45 4.19
C ALA A 194 9.29 7.03 3.88
N ARG A 195 10.01 6.43 4.84
CA ARG A 195 11.35 5.86 4.63
C ARG A 195 11.34 4.69 3.65
N ALA A 196 10.35 3.80 3.74
CA ALA A 196 10.21 2.68 2.81
C ALA A 196 9.91 3.17 1.38
N ILE A 197 9.07 4.19 1.23
CA ILE A 197 8.82 4.86 -0.05
C ILE A 197 10.13 5.43 -0.61
N LEU A 198 10.86 6.21 0.18
CA LEU A 198 12.15 6.79 -0.23
C LEU A 198 13.14 5.70 -0.68
N ALA A 199 13.24 4.61 0.07
CA ALA A 199 14.10 3.49 -0.28
C ALA A 199 13.70 2.83 -1.62
N SER A 200 12.39 2.71 -1.90
CA SER A 200 11.88 2.12 -3.13
C SER A 200 12.19 2.95 -4.39
N LEU A 201 12.55 4.22 -4.23
CA LEU A 201 12.92 5.10 -5.35
C LEU A 201 14.36 4.90 -5.83
N GLU A 202 15.18 4.16 -5.06
CA GLU A 202 16.60 3.89 -5.37
C GLU A 202 17.44 5.16 -5.61
N LEU A 203 17.07 6.27 -4.96
CA LEU A 203 17.77 7.57 -5.08
C LEU A 203 19.19 7.55 -4.50
N THR A 204 19.50 6.58 -3.67
CA THR A 204 20.84 6.41 -3.08
C THR A 204 21.50 5.19 -3.69
N ARG A 205 22.73 5.37 -4.24
CA ARG A 205 23.58 4.28 -4.79
C ARG A 205 24.13 3.32 -3.71
N ARG A 206 23.48 3.15 -2.58
CA ARG A 206 23.86 2.07 -1.66
C ARG A 206 23.27 0.77 -2.20
N PRO A 207 24.10 -0.26 -2.43
CA PRO A 207 23.56 -1.58 -2.72
C PRO A 207 22.74 -2.00 -1.47
N MET A 208 21.44 -1.89 -1.55
CA MET A 208 20.59 -2.55 -0.58
C MET A 208 20.49 -4.01 -1.00
N GLU A 209 20.74 -4.92 -0.06
CA GLU A 209 20.47 -6.32 -0.28
C GLU A 209 18.97 -6.52 -0.37
N HIS A 210 18.46 -6.53 -1.58
CA HIS A 210 17.06 -6.78 -1.86
C HIS A 210 16.85 -8.23 -2.26
N SER A 211 15.79 -8.85 -1.75
CA SER A 211 15.31 -10.08 -2.33
C SER A 211 14.86 -9.84 -3.77
N LYS A 212 15.30 -10.68 -4.70
CA LYS A 212 14.86 -10.64 -6.10
C LYS A 212 13.88 -11.77 -6.33
N VAL A 213 12.75 -11.47 -6.97
CA VAL A 213 11.80 -12.46 -7.44
C VAL A 213 12.06 -12.72 -8.91
N TYR A 214 12.23 -14.00 -9.25
CA TYR A 214 12.39 -14.45 -10.64
C TYR A 214 11.07 -15.15 -11.04
N SER A 215 10.49 -14.75 -12.14
CA SER A 215 9.25 -15.32 -12.71
C SER A 215 9.48 -15.71 -14.17
#